data_7b889640af0a8e05fd6184a2cce7e8e4
#
_entry.id   7b889640af0a8e05fd6184a2cce7e8e4
#
_cell.length_a   1.000
_cell.length_b   1.000
_cell.length_c   1.000
_cell.angle_alpha   90.00
_cell.angle_beta   90.00
_cell.angle_gamma   90.00
#
_symmetry.space_group_name_H-M   'P 1'
#
loop_
_entity.id
_entity.type
_entity.pdbx_description
1 polymer ?
#
loop_
_entity_poly.entity_id
_entity_poly.type
_entity_poly.pdbx_seq_one_letter_code
_entity_poly.pdbx_strand_id
1 'polypeptide(L)'
;MHSYPSKHFDLVWASPVCTEYSKALTTRERNFPMADDRVKAALKCIAYLQPTYWFIENPVGELCHRPFMQPYADYLHTTTYCHYGTDYRKPTHVWTNSAMRAPLRKCSKTDPCEHVQLSGKHPVVAQAGPSKNGTPGMGSGENVYAIPINLTKELLWQPLQGWSAQDVGTACLGVSVLDYSLN
;
A
#
# COMPACT_ATOMS: atom_id res chain seq x y z
N MET A 1 18.43 -14.45 -10.48
CA MET A 1 18.00 -15.36 -11.55
C MET A 1 16.49 -15.26 -11.64
N HIS A 2 15.93 -14.86 -12.79
CA HIS A 2 14.47 -14.72 -12.92
C HIS A 2 13.87 -16.10 -13.16
N SER A 3 12.99 -16.53 -12.25
CA SER A 3 12.35 -17.86 -12.32
C SER A 3 11.16 -17.92 -13.29
N TYR A 4 10.65 -16.76 -13.72
CA TYR A 4 9.48 -16.64 -14.57
C TYR A 4 9.77 -15.80 -15.82
N PRO A 5 9.22 -16.15 -16.99
CA PRO A 5 9.36 -15.34 -18.20
C PRO A 5 8.56 -14.02 -18.09
N SER A 6 8.90 -13.08 -19.00
CA SER A 6 8.08 -11.88 -19.18
C SER A 6 6.64 -12.25 -19.54
N LYS A 7 5.66 -11.46 -19.08
CA LYS A 7 4.21 -11.67 -19.28
C LYS A 7 3.66 -12.99 -18.69
N HIS A 8 4.38 -13.55 -17.71
CA HIS A 8 3.89 -14.73 -16.99
C HIS A 8 2.75 -14.40 -16.01
N PHE A 9 2.75 -13.20 -15.45
CA PHE A 9 1.73 -12.74 -14.51
C PHE A 9 0.90 -11.62 -15.11
N ASP A 10 -0.43 -11.68 -14.97
CA ASP A 10 -1.32 -10.60 -15.36
C ASP A 10 -1.27 -9.43 -14.38
N LEU A 11 -0.98 -9.71 -13.12
CA LEU A 11 -0.94 -8.72 -12.05
C LEU A 11 0.31 -8.91 -11.18
N VAL A 12 0.98 -7.80 -10.86
CA VAL A 12 2.07 -7.75 -9.88
C VAL A 12 1.75 -6.71 -8.82
N TRP A 13 1.82 -7.12 -7.56
CA TRP A 13 1.67 -6.24 -6.39
C TRP A 13 2.97 -6.19 -5.59
N ALA A 14 3.43 -4.98 -5.24
CA ALA A 14 4.59 -4.76 -4.41
C ALA A 14 4.25 -3.82 -3.25
N SER A 15 4.62 -4.20 -2.01
CA SER A 15 4.56 -3.34 -0.83
C SER A 15 5.96 -3.29 -0.20
N PRO A 16 6.88 -2.49 -0.77
CA PRO A 16 8.25 -2.39 -0.28
C PRO A 16 8.28 -1.86 1.15
N VAL A 17 9.29 -2.28 1.93
CA VAL A 17 9.48 -1.84 3.30
C VAL A 17 9.46 -0.32 3.39
N CYS A 18 8.56 0.24 4.21
CA CYS A 18 8.27 1.66 4.30
C CYS A 18 9.02 2.38 5.42
N THR A 19 9.78 1.68 6.26
CA THR A 19 10.37 2.22 7.50
C THR A 19 11.15 3.51 7.26
N GLU A 20 12.02 3.51 6.25
CA GLU A 20 12.89 4.67 5.96
C GLU A 20 12.12 5.86 5.37
N TYR A 21 10.96 5.62 4.76
CA TYR A 21 10.11 6.66 4.17
C TYR A 21 9.05 7.18 5.15
N SER A 22 8.83 6.47 6.25
CA SER A 22 7.77 6.79 7.20
C SER A 22 8.02 8.11 7.93
N LYS A 23 7.00 8.96 8.02
CA LYS A 23 7.04 10.17 8.85
C LYS A 23 7.16 9.87 10.35
N ALA A 24 6.82 8.66 10.78
CA ALA A 24 6.93 8.20 12.15
C ALA A 24 8.38 7.90 12.58
N LEU A 25 9.32 7.73 11.64
CA LEU A 25 10.72 7.54 11.95
C LEU A 25 11.37 8.86 12.39
N THR A 26 11.53 9.03 13.70
CA THR A 26 12.10 10.23 14.32
C THR A 26 13.26 9.90 15.27
N THR A 27 13.60 8.62 15.47
CA THR A 27 14.55 8.16 16.49
C THR A 27 15.96 7.96 15.97
N ARG A 28 16.16 7.94 14.65
CA ARG A 28 17.46 7.79 14.00
C ARG A 28 17.47 8.40 12.61
N GLU A 29 18.63 8.53 12.02
CA GLU A 29 18.76 8.91 10.61
C GLU A 29 18.18 7.85 9.66
N ARG A 30 17.71 8.30 8.50
CA ARG A 30 17.12 7.48 7.46
C ARG A 30 18.19 6.88 6.55
N ASN A 31 18.08 5.60 6.27
CA ASN A 31 18.91 4.94 5.27
C ASN A 31 18.17 4.89 3.92
N PHE A 32 18.05 6.04 3.28
CA PHE A 32 17.42 6.13 1.96
C PHE A 32 18.10 5.28 0.89
N PRO A 33 19.43 5.21 0.77
CA PRO A 33 20.06 4.37 -0.24
C PRO A 33 19.57 2.92 -0.20
N MET A 34 19.59 2.30 0.96
CA MET A 34 19.11 0.92 1.15
C MET A 34 17.61 0.77 0.81
N ALA A 35 16.78 1.73 1.24
CA ALA A 35 15.34 1.68 0.97
C ALA A 35 15.04 1.90 -0.52
N ASP A 36 15.72 2.86 -1.15
CA ASP A 36 15.59 3.16 -2.58
C ASP A 36 15.94 1.94 -3.43
N ASP A 37 16.98 1.20 -3.08
CA ASP A 37 17.40 0.00 -3.82
C ASP A 37 16.31 -1.09 -3.80
N ARG A 38 15.60 -1.25 -2.69
CA ARG A 38 14.48 -2.19 -2.59
C ARG A 38 13.31 -1.78 -3.48
N VAL A 39 12.94 -0.50 -3.50
CA VAL A 39 11.86 -0.02 -4.38
C VAL A 39 12.27 -0.09 -5.84
N LYS A 40 13.51 0.29 -6.17
CA LYS A 40 14.06 0.15 -7.53
C LYS A 40 14.09 -1.31 -7.99
N ALA A 41 14.36 -2.26 -7.08
CA ALA A 41 14.28 -3.69 -7.39
C ALA A 41 12.84 -4.11 -7.73
N ALA A 42 11.84 -3.64 -6.99
CA ALA A 42 10.43 -3.89 -7.31
C ALA A 42 10.05 -3.29 -8.67
N LEU A 43 10.46 -2.05 -8.97
CA LEU A 43 10.24 -1.42 -10.27
C LEU A 43 10.92 -2.18 -11.43
N LYS A 44 12.16 -2.65 -11.23
CA LYS A 44 12.87 -3.50 -12.21
C LYS A 44 12.14 -4.82 -12.43
N CYS A 45 11.61 -5.43 -11.36
CA CYS A 45 10.84 -6.66 -11.45
C CYS A 45 9.55 -6.44 -12.27
N ILE A 46 8.81 -5.37 -12.01
CA ILE A 46 7.61 -4.99 -12.77
C ILE A 46 7.97 -4.74 -14.25
N ALA A 47 9.05 -3.99 -14.51
CA ALA A 47 9.50 -3.71 -15.87
C ALA A 47 9.93 -4.97 -16.63
N TYR A 48 10.54 -5.94 -15.96
CA TYR A 48 10.92 -7.23 -16.54
C TYR A 48 9.71 -8.12 -16.81
N LEU A 49 8.83 -8.28 -15.82
CA LEU A 49 7.66 -9.16 -15.90
C LEU A 49 6.60 -8.64 -16.87
N GLN A 50 6.55 -7.33 -17.11
CA GLN A 50 5.57 -6.68 -17.99
C GLN A 50 4.12 -7.14 -17.74
N PRO A 51 3.62 -7.10 -16.49
CA PRO A 51 2.26 -7.50 -16.21
C PRO A 51 1.26 -6.54 -16.85
N THR A 52 0.04 -7.01 -17.09
CA THR A 52 -1.06 -6.16 -17.55
C THR A 52 -1.38 -5.08 -16.53
N TYR A 53 -1.39 -5.46 -15.25
CA TYR A 53 -1.62 -4.54 -14.13
C TYR A 53 -0.50 -4.65 -13.09
N TRP A 54 -0.14 -3.49 -12.52
CA TRP A 54 0.81 -3.45 -11.42
C TRP A 54 0.37 -2.46 -10.35
N PHE A 55 0.74 -2.76 -9.11
CA PHE A 55 0.49 -1.94 -7.93
C PHE A 55 1.75 -1.83 -7.09
N ILE A 56 2.03 -0.62 -6.60
CA ILE A 56 3.04 -0.38 -5.57
C ILE A 56 2.34 0.36 -4.44
N GLU A 57 2.32 -0.23 -3.25
CA GLU A 57 1.71 0.37 -2.06
C GLU A 57 2.80 0.83 -1.08
N ASN A 58 2.63 2.02 -0.51
CA ASN A 58 3.45 2.49 0.59
C ASN A 58 2.69 3.56 1.40
N PRO A 59 2.84 3.61 2.73
CA PRO A 59 2.28 4.71 3.51
C PRO A 59 2.74 6.08 2.99
N VAL A 60 1.89 7.10 3.14
CA VAL A 60 2.25 8.48 2.79
C VAL A 60 3.49 8.92 3.56
N GLY A 61 4.56 9.21 2.82
CA GLY A 61 5.85 9.56 3.37
C GLY A 61 6.81 10.05 2.30
N GLU A 62 8.10 9.84 2.50
CA GLU A 62 9.16 10.40 1.65
C GLU A 62 9.31 9.70 0.29
N LEU A 63 8.71 8.51 0.09
CA LEU A 63 8.88 7.75 -1.15
C LEU A 63 8.43 8.54 -2.38
N CYS A 64 7.29 9.22 -2.34
CA CYS A 64 6.78 9.99 -3.47
C CYS A 64 7.70 11.18 -3.87
N HIS A 65 8.60 11.60 -2.98
CA HIS A 65 9.56 12.68 -3.22
C HIS A 65 10.91 12.17 -3.75
N ARG A 66 11.09 10.85 -3.85
CA ARG A 66 12.34 10.29 -4.36
C ARG A 66 12.46 10.53 -5.88
N PRO A 67 13.62 10.97 -6.40
CA PRO A 67 13.78 11.32 -7.82
C PRO A 67 13.37 10.20 -8.77
N PHE A 68 13.67 8.93 -8.44
CA PHE A 68 13.32 7.77 -9.27
C PHE A 68 11.82 7.45 -9.29
N MET A 69 11.00 8.06 -8.41
CA MET A 69 9.54 7.93 -8.41
C MET A 69 8.86 9.02 -9.26
N GLN A 70 9.56 10.06 -9.68
CA GLN A 70 8.99 11.14 -10.49
C GLN A 70 8.36 10.66 -11.82
N PRO A 71 8.97 9.69 -12.56
CA PRO A 71 8.33 9.14 -13.77
C PRO A 71 6.99 8.43 -13.51
N TYR A 72 6.69 8.12 -12.25
CA TYR A 72 5.46 7.44 -11.83
C TYR A 72 4.44 8.37 -11.16
N ALA A 73 4.65 9.69 -11.21
CA ALA A 73 3.79 10.67 -10.54
C ALA A 73 2.32 10.61 -11.03
N ASP A 74 2.11 10.40 -12.33
CA ASP A 74 0.77 10.32 -12.93
C ASP A 74 0.00 9.03 -12.54
N TYR A 75 0.70 8.03 -12.02
CA TYR A 75 0.12 6.77 -11.54
C TYR A 75 -0.22 6.79 -10.05
N LEU A 76 0.04 7.92 -9.36
CA LEU A 76 -0.11 8.03 -7.91
C LEU A 76 -1.55 8.31 -7.50
N HIS A 77 -2.10 7.42 -6.71
CA HIS A 77 -3.35 7.59 -5.98
C HIS A 77 -3.08 7.67 -4.48
N THR A 78 -3.89 8.44 -3.76
CA THR A 78 -3.77 8.56 -2.31
C THR A 78 -5.09 8.22 -1.65
N THR A 79 -5.04 7.43 -0.58
CA THR A 79 -6.21 7.00 0.19
C THR A 79 -5.95 7.05 1.69
N THR A 80 -6.97 6.71 2.49
CA THR A 80 -6.82 6.43 3.93
C THR A 80 -7.61 5.19 4.30
N TYR A 81 -7.00 4.28 5.03
CA TYR A 81 -7.55 2.96 5.36
C TYR A 81 -8.87 3.01 6.13
N CYS A 82 -9.11 4.06 6.94
CA CYS A 82 -10.36 4.22 7.69
C CYS A 82 -11.63 4.31 6.82
N HIS A 83 -11.52 4.68 5.55
CA HIS A 83 -12.64 4.59 4.61
C HIS A 83 -12.92 3.16 4.12
N TYR A 84 -12.02 2.25 4.44
CA TYR A 84 -12.07 0.86 3.98
C TYR A 84 -12.22 -0.13 5.14
N GLY A 85 -12.76 0.34 6.28
CA GLY A 85 -13.17 -0.50 7.40
C GLY A 85 -12.11 -0.73 8.48
N THR A 86 -11.07 0.13 8.56
CA THR A 86 -10.14 0.09 9.69
C THR A 86 -10.46 1.15 10.74
N ASP A 87 -10.19 0.85 12.00
CA ASP A 87 -10.40 1.73 13.15
C ASP A 87 -9.37 2.86 13.24
N TYR A 88 -8.35 2.82 12.39
CA TYR A 88 -7.24 3.78 12.37
C TYR A 88 -7.11 4.45 11.01
N ARG A 89 -6.63 5.70 11.05
CA ARG A 89 -6.28 6.44 9.85
C ARG A 89 -4.84 6.11 9.45
N LYS A 90 -4.67 5.41 8.30
CA LYS A 90 -3.36 5.20 7.67
C LYS A 90 -3.39 5.81 6.28
N PRO A 91 -2.87 7.02 6.10
CA PRO A 91 -2.72 7.60 4.78
C PRO A 91 -1.75 6.75 3.96
N THR A 92 -2.16 6.37 2.76
CA THR A 92 -1.42 5.43 1.91
C THR A 92 -1.40 5.92 0.47
N HIS A 93 -0.25 5.79 -0.16
CA HIS A 93 -0.02 5.97 -1.58
C HIS A 93 -0.10 4.63 -2.30
N VAL A 94 -0.77 4.62 -3.44
CA VAL A 94 -0.81 3.49 -4.36
C VAL A 94 -0.46 4.01 -5.75
N TRP A 95 0.62 3.50 -6.32
CA TRP A 95 0.97 3.71 -7.72
C TRP A 95 0.47 2.52 -8.53
N THR A 96 -0.25 2.78 -9.63
CA THR A 96 -0.79 1.72 -10.48
C THR A 96 -1.14 2.22 -11.87
N ASN A 97 -1.02 1.34 -12.86
CA ASN A 97 -1.53 1.57 -14.21
C ASN A 97 -2.99 1.11 -14.39
N SER A 98 -3.61 0.55 -13.35
CA SER A 98 -5.02 0.16 -13.37
C SER A 98 -5.91 1.39 -13.30
N ALA A 99 -6.93 1.47 -14.14
CA ALA A 99 -7.94 2.53 -14.02
C ALA A 99 -8.78 2.33 -12.76
N MET A 100 -9.03 3.43 -12.04
CA MET A 100 -9.90 3.43 -10.88
C MET A 100 -11.35 3.65 -11.32
N ARG A 101 -12.29 2.91 -10.74
CA ARG A 101 -13.73 3.12 -10.93
C ARG A 101 -14.15 4.51 -10.47
N ALA A 102 -13.56 4.98 -9.39
CA ALA A 102 -13.76 6.32 -8.82
C ALA A 102 -12.46 6.74 -8.10
N PRO A 103 -12.24 8.05 -7.84
CA PRO A 103 -11.14 8.49 -7.01
C PRO A 103 -11.15 7.82 -5.63
N LEU A 104 -10.01 7.32 -5.19
CA LEU A 104 -9.89 6.70 -3.88
C LEU A 104 -10.22 7.70 -2.76
N ARG A 105 -10.99 7.25 -1.76
CA ARG A 105 -11.45 8.10 -0.66
C ARG A 105 -10.33 8.44 0.33
N LYS A 106 -10.35 9.70 0.78
CA LYS A 106 -9.40 10.22 1.79
C LYS A 106 -10.17 10.84 2.95
N CYS A 107 -9.96 10.32 4.16
CA CYS A 107 -10.55 10.90 5.34
C CYS A 107 -10.03 12.33 5.57
N SER A 108 -10.93 13.29 5.51
CA SER A 108 -10.68 14.72 5.62
C SER A 108 -11.83 15.39 6.38
N LYS A 109 -11.75 16.70 6.58
CA LYS A 109 -12.85 17.49 7.16
C LYS A 109 -14.09 17.52 6.24
N THR A 110 -13.88 17.44 4.92
CA THR A 110 -14.96 17.48 3.91
C THR A 110 -15.48 16.10 3.54
N ASP A 111 -14.70 15.05 3.76
CA ASP A 111 -15.09 13.64 3.58
C ASP A 111 -14.60 12.83 4.80
N PRO A 112 -15.26 12.98 5.97
CA PRO A 112 -14.89 12.23 7.16
C PRO A 112 -15.31 10.76 7.02
N CYS A 113 -14.46 9.85 7.54
CA CYS A 113 -14.85 8.43 7.63
C CYS A 113 -15.92 8.23 8.73
N GLU A 114 -16.54 7.05 8.75
CA GLU A 114 -17.62 6.72 9.69
C GLU A 114 -17.24 6.98 11.15
N HIS A 115 -16.04 6.59 11.60
CA HIS A 115 -15.58 6.86 12.97
C HIS A 115 -15.55 8.35 13.31
N VAL A 116 -15.07 9.17 12.37
CA VAL A 116 -15.02 10.63 12.58
C VAL A 116 -16.41 11.24 12.54
N GLN A 117 -17.32 10.72 11.71
CA GLN A 117 -18.72 11.17 11.69
C GLN A 117 -19.44 10.86 13.01
N LEU A 118 -19.23 9.65 13.56
CA LEU A 118 -19.93 9.19 14.76
C LEU A 118 -19.33 9.76 16.06
N SER A 119 -18.02 9.86 16.17
CA SER A 119 -17.32 10.18 17.42
C SER A 119 -16.32 11.33 17.35
N GLY A 120 -16.20 11.99 16.20
CA GLY A 120 -15.26 13.09 15.97
C GLY A 120 -13.78 12.67 15.86
N LYS A 121 -13.44 11.40 16.06
CA LYS A 121 -12.06 10.89 16.06
C LYS A 121 -11.97 9.42 15.63
N HIS A 122 -10.75 8.99 15.30
CA HIS A 122 -10.47 7.57 15.10
C HIS A 122 -10.24 6.90 16.45
N PRO A 123 -10.79 5.69 16.70
CA PRO A 123 -10.64 5.00 17.98
C PRO A 123 -9.19 4.56 18.25
N VAL A 124 -8.42 4.28 17.19
CA VAL A 124 -7.04 3.76 17.26
C VAL A 124 -6.11 4.59 16.38
N VAL A 125 -4.83 4.63 16.70
CA VAL A 125 -3.78 5.19 15.83
C VAL A 125 -2.97 4.07 15.17
N ALA A 126 -2.50 4.29 13.93
CA ALA A 126 -1.74 3.32 13.13
C ALA A 126 -0.29 3.17 13.63
N GLN A 127 -0.10 2.84 14.89
CA GLN A 127 1.19 2.59 15.54
C GLN A 127 1.00 1.61 16.71
N ALA A 128 2.07 0.95 17.17
CA ALA A 128 1.97 -0.03 18.22
C ALA A 128 1.56 0.56 19.59
N GLY A 129 2.12 1.72 19.95
CA GLY A 129 1.82 2.41 21.20
C GLY A 129 0.75 3.51 21.06
N PRO A 130 0.27 4.05 22.18
CA PRO A 130 -0.70 5.13 22.17
C PRO A 130 -0.12 6.43 21.58
N SER A 131 -0.99 7.29 21.08
CA SER A 131 -0.61 8.63 20.64
C SER A 131 -0.26 9.53 21.84
N LYS A 132 0.41 10.65 21.58
CA LYS A 132 0.68 11.68 22.60
C LYS A 132 -0.58 12.21 23.28
N ASN A 133 -1.73 12.12 22.61
CA ASN A 133 -3.03 12.55 23.14
C ASN A 133 -3.82 11.41 23.80
N GLY A 134 -3.19 10.27 24.10
CA GLY A 134 -3.81 9.15 24.79
C GLY A 134 -4.72 8.26 23.92
N THR A 135 -4.85 8.51 22.60
CA THR A 135 -5.57 7.58 21.71
C THR A 135 -4.82 6.25 21.67
N PRO A 136 -5.49 5.09 21.89
CA PRO A 136 -4.86 3.78 21.88
C PRO A 136 -4.12 3.51 20.57
N GLY A 137 -3.01 2.79 20.64
CA GLY A 137 -2.35 2.20 19.48
C GLY A 137 -2.99 0.87 19.09
N MET A 138 -2.56 0.29 17.97
CA MET A 138 -3.07 -0.99 17.47
C MET A 138 -2.67 -2.21 18.33
N GLY A 139 -1.74 -2.03 19.29
CA GLY A 139 -1.19 -3.14 20.06
C GLY A 139 -0.16 -3.97 19.27
N SER A 140 0.48 -4.91 19.98
CA SER A 140 1.55 -5.75 19.41
C SER A 140 1.04 -6.93 18.56
N GLY A 141 -0.26 -7.24 18.65
CA GLY A 141 -0.88 -8.37 17.93
C GLY A 141 -1.55 -8.02 16.62
N GLU A 142 -1.73 -6.74 16.32
CA GLU A 142 -2.38 -6.30 15.09
C GLU A 142 -1.36 -6.04 13.97
N ASN A 143 -1.71 -6.50 12.77
CA ASN A 143 -0.84 -6.32 11.61
C ASN A 143 -1.03 -4.93 11.00
N VAL A 144 -0.22 -3.96 11.44
CA VAL A 144 -0.19 -2.59 10.87
C VAL A 144 0.15 -2.55 9.37
N TYR A 145 0.64 -3.66 8.83
CA TYR A 145 1.00 -3.78 7.41
C TYR A 145 -0.14 -4.35 6.56
N ALA A 146 -1.19 -4.90 7.18
CA ALA A 146 -2.33 -5.43 6.45
C ALA A 146 -3.02 -4.34 5.63
N ILE A 147 -3.31 -4.65 4.37
CA ILE A 147 -4.08 -3.78 3.47
C ILE A 147 -5.55 -4.15 3.64
N PRO A 148 -6.45 -3.18 3.86
CA PRO A 148 -7.87 -3.48 4.03
C PRO A 148 -8.46 -4.19 2.82
N ILE A 149 -9.21 -5.27 3.06
CA ILE A 149 -9.81 -6.07 1.98
C ILE A 149 -10.74 -5.24 1.07
N ASN A 150 -11.44 -4.26 1.63
CA ASN A 150 -12.33 -3.41 0.85
C ASN A 150 -11.55 -2.47 -0.10
N LEU A 151 -10.37 -1.99 0.34
CA LEU A 151 -9.46 -1.24 -0.54
C LEU A 151 -8.91 -2.14 -1.65
N THR A 152 -8.50 -3.36 -1.31
CA THR A 152 -8.00 -4.33 -2.30
C THR A 152 -9.06 -4.63 -3.36
N LYS A 153 -10.33 -4.85 -2.96
CA LYS A 153 -11.44 -5.07 -3.89
C LYS A 153 -11.67 -3.88 -4.83
N GLU A 154 -11.55 -2.65 -4.32
CA GLU A 154 -11.70 -1.45 -5.13
C GLU A 154 -10.53 -1.28 -6.11
N LEU A 155 -9.29 -1.48 -5.67
CA LEU A 155 -8.10 -1.40 -6.50
C LEU A 155 -8.08 -2.47 -7.61
N LEU A 156 -8.56 -3.68 -7.31
CA LEU A 156 -8.61 -4.79 -8.24
C LEU A 156 -9.87 -4.80 -9.11
N TRP A 157 -10.74 -3.78 -9.01
CA TRP A 157 -11.97 -3.74 -9.80
C TRP A 157 -11.71 -3.92 -11.31
N GLN A 158 -10.80 -3.19 -11.91
CA GLN A 158 -10.48 -3.32 -13.34
C GLN A 158 -9.77 -4.64 -13.66
N PRO A 159 -8.70 -5.05 -12.94
CA PRO A 159 -8.06 -6.33 -13.15
C PRO A 159 -9.00 -7.53 -13.12
N LEU A 160 -10.05 -7.47 -12.28
CA LEU A 160 -11.00 -8.57 -12.12
C LEU A 160 -12.20 -8.53 -13.09
N GLN A 161 -12.27 -7.54 -13.99
CA GLN A 161 -13.31 -7.52 -15.00
C GLN A 161 -13.18 -8.71 -15.94
N GLY A 162 -14.24 -9.52 -16.04
CA GLY A 162 -14.25 -10.75 -16.87
C GLY A 162 -13.67 -12.00 -16.17
N TRP A 163 -13.21 -11.89 -14.93
CA TRP A 163 -12.79 -13.04 -14.13
C TRP A 163 -13.98 -13.71 -13.45
N SER A 164 -14.04 -15.03 -13.46
CA SER A 164 -15.02 -15.80 -12.68
C SER A 164 -14.59 -15.87 -11.19
N ALA A 165 -15.53 -16.26 -10.32
CA ALA A 165 -15.21 -16.49 -8.90
C ALA A 165 -14.13 -17.58 -8.71
N GLN A 166 -14.03 -18.55 -9.62
CA GLN A 166 -13.01 -19.59 -9.62
C GLN A 166 -11.63 -19.03 -9.98
N ASP A 167 -11.55 -18.11 -10.97
CA ASP A 167 -10.30 -17.45 -11.35
C ASP A 167 -9.73 -16.62 -10.20
N VAL A 168 -10.58 -15.89 -9.48
CA VAL A 168 -10.19 -15.11 -8.30
C VAL A 168 -9.66 -15.99 -7.18
N GLY A 169 -10.28 -17.16 -6.94
CA GLY A 169 -9.84 -18.14 -5.94
C GLY A 169 -8.45 -18.69 -6.23
N THR A 170 -8.12 -18.92 -7.49
CA THR A 170 -6.81 -19.43 -7.93
C THR A 170 -5.73 -18.35 -7.91
N ALA A 171 -6.08 -17.11 -8.23
CA ALA A 171 -5.13 -15.98 -8.25
C ALA A 171 -4.64 -15.57 -6.85
N CYS A 172 -5.44 -15.77 -5.81
CA CYS A 172 -5.05 -15.45 -4.42
C CYS A 172 -3.96 -16.38 -3.85
N LEU A 173 -3.64 -17.49 -4.48
CA LEU A 173 -2.60 -18.42 -4.03
C LEU A 173 -1.17 -18.03 -4.45
N GLY A 174 -1.01 -16.98 -5.23
CA GLY A 174 0.28 -16.53 -5.79
C GLY A 174 0.91 -15.31 -5.11
N VAL A 175 0.41 -14.80 -3.99
CA VAL A 175 1.05 -13.69 -3.25
C VAL A 175 2.19 -14.25 -2.41
N SER A 176 3.34 -14.50 -3.04
CA SER A 176 4.58 -14.62 -2.30
C SER A 176 5.04 -13.20 -1.94
N VAL A 177 4.92 -12.84 -0.67
CA VAL A 177 5.73 -11.78 -0.08
C VAL A 177 7.17 -12.25 -0.22
N LEU A 178 7.91 -11.64 -1.14
CA LEU A 178 9.36 -11.84 -1.19
C LEU A 178 9.92 -11.18 0.07
N ASP A 179 10.05 -11.98 1.10
CA ASP A 179 10.80 -11.60 2.31
C ASP A 179 12.29 -11.58 1.94
N TYR A 180 12.78 -10.39 1.60
CA TYR A 180 14.21 -10.15 1.42
C TYR A 180 14.88 -9.93 2.78
N SER A 181 14.76 -10.90 3.67
CA SER A 181 15.71 -11.08 4.76
C SER A 181 16.98 -11.68 4.17
N LEU A 182 17.77 -10.86 3.50
CA LEU A 182 19.16 -11.20 3.21
C LEU A 182 19.99 -10.80 4.42
N ASN A 183 20.63 -11.83 5.01
CA ASN A 183 21.73 -11.74 5.96
C ASN A 183 22.82 -10.79 5.52
#